data_123b6c4e385784aa56ff5c6455a158bb
#
_entry.id   123b6c4e385784aa56ff5c6455a158bb
#
_cell.length_a   1.000
_cell.length_b   1.000
_cell.length_c   1.000
_cell.angle_alpha   90.00
_cell.angle_beta   90.00
_cell.angle_gamma   90.00
#
_symmetry.space_group_name_H-M   'P 1'
#
loop_
_entity.id
_entity.type
_entity.pdbx_description
1 polymer ?
#
loop_
_entity_poly.entity_id
_entity_poly.type
_entity_poly.pdbx_seq_one_letter_code
_entity_poly.pdbx_strand_id
1 'polypeptide(L)'
;MAEREWFDTDYYKVLGVSAQASDEEITKAYRKLAKQHHPDATKGSEERFKEISAAYDVVGDAAKRQEYDEVRRLGPAAAGVGANGTRFTGDFSDLGDLFGGLFGQRRARAQRGADLETSLHLSFRDSVKGVTTSVQLPSSQSCHLCQGRGATAGGYVTCETCQGKGVTQDNQGPFAMSSVCPACQGRGIKIITACPACHGSGREPSSRTVNVRIPAGVVDGQRIRLKGKGQPGQQGGPNGDLYVDVHVSADSRFARKGRHVVTTATVSITDAMLGTTVQVATLDEPVTLRIPAGTQPGTTMRVRGYGVPSVGKHPAGDILVSIAVTVPTELSRHQRHLVEQLAESLKEVES
;
A
#
# COMPACT_ATOMS: atom_id res chain seq x y z
N MET A 1 18.47 28.64 1.36
CA MET A 1 18.68 29.93 0.66
C MET A 1 17.49 30.89 0.80
N ALA A 2 16.27 30.38 1.05
CA ALA A 2 15.05 31.22 1.16
C ALA A 2 14.99 32.15 2.40
N GLU A 3 15.66 31.86 3.50
CA GLU A 3 15.50 32.58 4.78
C GLU A 3 16.34 33.87 4.92
N ARG A 4 17.39 34.06 4.13
CA ARG A 4 18.11 35.32 4.07
C ARG A 4 17.31 36.43 3.40
N GLU A 5 16.47 36.08 2.44
CA GLU A 5 15.60 37.01 1.73
C GLU A 5 14.49 37.59 2.63
N TRP A 6 14.14 36.93 3.74
CA TRP A 6 13.14 37.37 4.71
C TRP A 6 13.57 38.62 5.50
N PHE A 7 14.87 38.85 5.63
CA PHE A 7 15.41 40.06 6.32
C PHE A 7 15.54 41.25 5.37
N ASP A 8 15.78 40.99 4.08
CA ASP A 8 16.08 42.04 3.12
C ASP A 8 14.84 42.50 2.34
N THR A 9 13.78 41.66 2.26
CA THR A 9 12.60 41.91 1.42
C THR A 9 11.33 42.06 2.27
N ASP A 10 10.64 43.21 2.13
CA ASP A 10 9.32 43.40 2.76
C ASP A 10 8.23 42.84 1.86
N TYR A 11 7.80 41.60 2.11
CA TYR A 11 6.80 40.89 1.31
C TYR A 11 5.40 41.56 1.29
N TYR A 12 5.05 42.30 2.36
CA TYR A 12 3.81 43.06 2.37
C TYR A 12 3.89 44.26 1.40
N LYS A 13 5.05 44.91 1.28
CA LYS A 13 5.26 45.96 0.27
C LYS A 13 5.31 45.42 -1.15
N VAL A 14 5.86 44.23 -1.36
CA VAL A 14 5.86 43.55 -2.68
C VAL A 14 4.44 43.33 -3.18
N LEU A 15 3.53 42.88 -2.30
CA LEU A 15 2.12 42.68 -2.61
C LEU A 15 1.29 43.96 -2.53
N GLY A 16 1.86 45.09 -2.03
CA GLY A 16 1.17 46.35 -1.88
C GLY A 16 0.03 46.33 -0.85
N VAL A 17 0.18 45.53 0.22
CA VAL A 17 -0.79 45.39 1.31
C VAL A 17 -0.20 45.83 2.64
N SER A 18 -1.06 46.10 3.62
CA SER A 18 -0.65 46.38 4.99
C SER A 18 -0.13 45.11 5.69
N ALA A 19 0.79 45.23 6.62
CA ALA A 19 1.21 44.11 7.48
C ALA A 19 0.06 43.55 8.34
N GLN A 20 -1.01 44.32 8.51
CA GLN A 20 -2.23 43.91 9.22
C GLN A 20 -3.36 43.42 8.28
N ALA A 21 -3.09 43.28 6.98
CA ALA A 21 -4.07 42.85 6.00
C ALA A 21 -4.61 41.45 6.31
N SER A 22 -5.89 41.24 6.05
CA SER A 22 -6.50 39.92 6.17
C SER A 22 -6.01 38.97 5.08
N ASP A 23 -6.16 37.65 5.30
CA ASP A 23 -5.77 36.62 4.34
C ASP A 23 -6.53 36.77 3.01
N GLU A 24 -7.76 37.27 3.07
CA GLU A 24 -8.56 37.57 1.88
C GLU A 24 -8.01 38.75 1.08
N GLU A 25 -7.54 39.79 1.75
CA GLU A 25 -6.90 40.96 1.11
C GLU A 25 -5.58 40.59 0.46
N ILE A 26 -4.76 39.76 1.13
CA ILE A 26 -3.50 39.24 0.59
C ILE A 26 -3.75 38.42 -0.65
N THR A 27 -4.71 37.49 -0.60
CA THR A 27 -5.08 36.64 -1.75
C THR A 27 -5.60 37.47 -2.92
N LYS A 28 -6.40 38.51 -2.64
CA LYS A 28 -6.95 39.42 -3.66
C LYS A 28 -5.87 40.26 -4.32
N ALA A 29 -4.91 40.77 -3.54
CA ALA A 29 -3.77 41.51 -4.04
C ALA A 29 -2.89 40.63 -4.93
N TYR A 30 -2.56 39.42 -4.47
CA TYR A 30 -1.80 38.46 -5.25
C TYR A 30 -2.44 38.17 -6.60
N ARG A 31 -3.74 37.82 -6.61
CA ARG A 31 -4.45 37.52 -7.87
C ARG A 31 -4.45 38.69 -8.86
N LYS A 32 -4.56 39.91 -8.35
CA LYS A 32 -4.51 41.12 -9.16
C LYS A 32 -3.13 41.30 -9.81
N LEU A 33 -2.06 41.20 -8.98
CA LEU A 33 -0.68 41.40 -9.44
C LEU A 33 -0.23 40.23 -10.35
N ALA A 34 -0.57 39.01 -10.02
CA ALA A 34 -0.26 37.84 -10.85
C ALA A 34 -0.90 37.93 -12.25
N LYS A 35 -2.12 38.48 -12.35
CA LYS A 35 -2.78 38.71 -13.64
C LYS A 35 -2.12 39.83 -14.45
N GLN A 36 -1.60 40.87 -13.78
CA GLN A 36 -0.92 42.00 -14.43
C GLN A 36 0.48 41.65 -14.93
N HIS A 37 1.17 40.74 -14.22
CA HIS A 37 2.58 40.39 -14.48
C HIS A 37 2.72 38.92 -14.98
N HIS A 38 1.65 38.34 -15.53
CA HIS A 38 1.70 36.99 -16.07
C HIS A 38 2.68 36.93 -17.28
N PRO A 39 3.59 35.94 -17.34
CA PRO A 39 4.60 35.86 -18.39
C PRO A 39 4.01 35.81 -19.80
N ASP A 40 2.80 35.25 -19.97
CA ASP A 40 2.11 35.18 -21.26
C ASP A 40 1.45 36.52 -21.66
N ALA A 41 1.20 37.41 -20.70
CA ALA A 41 0.51 38.69 -20.95
C ALA A 41 1.46 39.87 -21.16
N THR A 42 2.67 39.83 -20.58
CA THR A 42 3.61 40.96 -20.59
C THR A 42 5.05 40.45 -20.71
N LYS A 43 5.65 40.60 -21.89
CA LYS A 43 7.06 40.25 -22.13
C LYS A 43 7.97 41.06 -21.23
N GLY A 44 8.82 40.41 -20.41
CA GLY A 44 9.81 41.04 -19.54
C GLY A 44 9.40 41.21 -18.08
N SER A 45 8.26 40.65 -17.65
CA SER A 45 7.79 40.72 -16.25
C SER A 45 8.08 39.46 -15.42
N GLU A 46 8.91 38.54 -15.89
CA GLU A 46 9.21 37.25 -15.22
C GLU A 46 9.85 37.47 -13.83
N GLU A 47 10.77 38.42 -13.69
CA GLU A 47 11.40 38.69 -12.40
C GLU A 47 10.38 39.24 -11.39
N ARG A 48 9.53 40.16 -11.83
CA ARG A 48 8.48 40.72 -10.98
C ARG A 48 7.41 39.68 -10.60
N PHE A 49 7.08 38.78 -11.48
CA PHE A 49 6.17 37.66 -11.19
C PHE A 49 6.78 36.69 -10.16
N LYS A 50 8.11 36.42 -10.24
CA LYS A 50 8.81 35.58 -9.26
C LYS A 50 8.79 36.25 -7.86
N GLU A 51 9.05 37.57 -7.77
CA GLU A 51 8.98 38.30 -6.52
C GLU A 51 7.58 38.28 -5.89
N ILE A 52 6.53 38.49 -6.69
CA ILE A 52 5.13 38.44 -6.25
C ILE A 52 4.76 37.05 -5.77
N SER A 53 5.19 36.01 -6.48
CA SER A 53 4.92 34.61 -6.10
C SER A 53 5.67 34.21 -4.83
N ALA A 54 6.93 34.57 -4.70
CA ALA A 54 7.70 34.33 -3.48
C ALA A 54 7.11 35.06 -2.26
N ALA A 55 6.63 36.29 -2.44
CA ALA A 55 5.95 37.03 -1.39
C ALA A 55 4.65 36.32 -0.94
N TYR A 56 3.86 35.82 -1.88
CA TYR A 56 2.62 35.13 -1.57
C TYR A 56 2.86 33.75 -0.92
N ASP A 57 3.92 33.04 -1.31
CA ASP A 57 4.30 31.76 -0.72
C ASP A 57 4.67 31.88 0.78
N VAL A 58 5.06 33.06 1.23
CA VAL A 58 5.39 33.34 2.64
C VAL A 58 4.18 33.92 3.37
N VAL A 59 3.58 35.03 2.90
CA VAL A 59 2.52 35.71 3.65
C VAL A 59 1.10 35.23 3.34
N GLY A 60 0.94 34.36 2.33
CA GLY A 60 -0.34 33.74 1.98
C GLY A 60 -0.69 32.49 2.79
N ASP A 61 0.29 31.91 3.50
CA ASP A 61 0.11 30.78 4.42
C ASP A 61 0.16 31.29 5.86
N ALA A 62 -0.86 31.00 6.66
CA ALA A 62 -0.98 31.52 8.02
C ALA A 62 0.19 31.14 8.93
N ALA A 63 0.75 29.93 8.77
CA ALA A 63 1.87 29.47 9.58
C ALA A 63 3.18 30.19 9.20
N LYS A 64 3.50 30.27 7.92
CA LYS A 64 4.68 30.98 7.41
C LYS A 64 4.62 32.48 7.65
N ARG A 65 3.41 33.06 7.58
CA ARG A 65 3.20 34.47 7.89
C ARG A 65 3.54 34.78 9.35
N GLN A 66 3.11 33.91 10.28
CA GLN A 66 3.46 34.09 11.70
C GLN A 66 4.97 34.00 11.91
N GLU A 67 5.66 33.06 11.28
CA GLU A 67 7.11 32.93 11.35
C GLU A 67 7.81 34.17 10.76
N TYR A 68 7.37 34.67 9.62
CA TYR A 68 7.91 35.88 8.98
C TYR A 68 7.69 37.11 9.83
N ASP A 69 6.50 37.28 10.42
CA ASP A 69 6.19 38.42 11.30
C ASP A 69 7.02 38.39 12.58
N GLU A 70 7.33 37.20 13.11
CA GLU A 70 8.19 37.04 14.28
C GLU A 70 9.63 37.36 13.96
N VAL A 71 10.16 36.92 12.83
CA VAL A 71 11.49 37.27 12.34
C VAL A 71 11.62 38.79 12.14
N ARG A 72 10.60 39.40 11.55
CA ARG A 72 10.55 40.87 11.34
C ARG A 72 10.49 41.65 12.65
N ARG A 73 9.77 41.12 13.68
CA ARG A 73 9.70 41.76 15.00
C ARG A 73 11.02 41.72 15.76
N LEU A 74 11.78 40.63 15.61
CA LEU A 74 13.08 40.44 16.25
C LEU A 74 14.18 41.34 15.64
N GLY A 75 14.01 41.78 14.40
CA GLY A 75 14.92 42.71 13.71
C GLY A 75 16.32 42.12 13.41
N PRO A 76 17.13 42.79 12.59
CA PRO A 76 18.46 42.31 12.20
C PRO A 76 19.46 42.22 13.37
N ALA A 77 19.14 42.79 14.53
CA ALA A 77 19.97 42.71 15.73
C ALA A 77 19.94 41.34 16.43
N ALA A 78 18.88 40.54 16.23
CA ALA A 78 18.77 39.20 16.82
C ALA A 78 19.56 38.14 16.04
N ALA A 79 19.85 38.38 14.79
CA ALA A 79 20.64 37.49 13.95
C ALA A 79 22.17 37.55 14.21
N GLY A 80 22.63 38.47 15.04
CA GLY A 80 24.05 38.79 15.18
C GLY A 80 24.69 38.60 16.55
N VAL A 81 23.94 38.40 17.63
CA VAL A 81 24.53 38.38 18.98
C VAL A 81 24.00 37.23 19.83
N GLY A 82 24.63 36.08 19.69
CA GLY A 82 24.66 35.12 20.80
C GLY A 82 25.47 35.75 21.93
N ALA A 83 25.02 35.67 23.18
CA ALA A 83 25.58 36.27 24.39
C ALA A 83 27.05 35.92 24.69
N ASN A 84 27.81 35.39 23.79
CA ASN A 84 29.23 34.99 23.93
C ASN A 84 30.09 35.22 22.67
N GLY A 85 29.78 36.19 21.82
CA GLY A 85 30.75 36.67 20.82
C GLY A 85 31.19 35.72 19.71
N THR A 86 30.52 34.65 19.48
CA THR A 86 30.80 33.70 18.39
C THR A 86 29.85 33.96 17.20
N ARG A 87 30.47 34.39 16.08
CA ARG A 87 29.78 34.48 14.77
C ARG A 87 29.31 33.08 14.35
N PHE A 88 27.99 32.85 14.37
CA PHE A 88 27.37 31.65 13.84
C PHE A 88 27.27 31.79 12.31
N THR A 89 28.19 31.15 11.59
CA THR A 89 28.08 30.88 10.15
C THR A 89 27.65 29.46 9.98
N GLY A 90 26.44 29.10 10.35
CA GLY A 90 25.85 27.77 10.23
C GLY A 90 24.50 27.82 9.52
N ASP A 91 24.24 26.82 8.71
CA ASP A 91 23.04 26.58 7.92
C ASP A 91 21.78 26.64 8.81
N PHE A 92 20.83 27.51 8.48
CA PHE A 92 19.61 27.79 9.25
C PHE A 92 18.60 26.64 9.24
N SER A 93 18.83 25.56 8.47
CA SER A 93 18.01 24.35 8.51
C SER A 93 18.07 23.64 9.88
N ASP A 94 19.12 23.89 10.67
CA ASP A 94 19.28 23.35 12.02
C ASP A 94 18.56 24.17 13.12
N LEU A 95 18.07 25.37 12.82
CA LEU A 95 17.40 26.19 13.82
C LEU A 95 15.99 25.73 14.15
N GLY A 96 15.30 25.14 13.18
CA GLY A 96 14.00 24.49 13.40
C GLY A 96 14.10 23.28 14.33
N ASP A 97 15.18 22.51 14.23
CA ASP A 97 15.47 21.39 15.12
C ASP A 97 15.99 21.86 16.51
N LEU A 98 16.66 23.04 16.57
CA LEU A 98 17.16 23.58 17.83
C LEU A 98 16.05 24.23 18.68
N PHE A 99 15.09 24.92 18.05
CA PHE A 99 13.93 25.50 18.76
C PHE A 99 12.89 24.40 19.13
N GLY A 100 12.69 23.41 18.28
CA GLY A 100 11.88 22.22 18.60
C GLY A 100 12.47 21.39 19.74
N GLY A 101 13.80 21.43 19.96
CA GLY A 101 14.50 20.73 21.02
C GLY A 101 14.49 21.42 22.39
N LEU A 102 14.33 22.75 22.44
CA LEU A 102 14.41 23.50 23.71
C LEU A 102 13.05 23.62 24.42
N PHE A 103 11.92 23.56 23.71
CA PHE A 103 10.57 23.63 24.27
C PHE A 103 9.75 22.35 24.10
N GLY A 104 10.23 21.39 23.30
CA GLY A 104 9.61 20.09 23.17
C GLY A 104 10.23 19.10 24.14
N GLN A 105 9.52 18.73 25.23
CA GLN A 105 9.70 17.45 25.87
C GLN A 105 9.86 16.43 24.75
N ARG A 106 11.02 15.76 24.59
CA ARG A 106 11.28 14.74 23.55
C ARG A 106 10.19 13.69 23.64
N ARG A 107 9.05 13.96 23.04
CA ARG A 107 8.08 12.91 22.71
C ARG A 107 8.82 11.99 21.77
N ALA A 108 9.16 10.82 22.25
CA ALA A 108 9.77 9.78 21.45
C ALA A 108 9.00 9.71 20.11
N ARG A 109 9.71 9.92 19.00
CA ARG A 109 9.07 10.00 17.67
C ARG A 109 8.28 8.71 17.45
N ALA A 110 7.00 8.88 17.16
CA ALA A 110 6.12 7.79 16.79
C ALA A 110 6.73 7.04 15.58
N GLN A 111 7.08 5.78 15.78
CA GLN A 111 7.67 4.96 14.72
C GLN A 111 6.59 4.09 14.09
N ARG A 112 6.52 4.10 12.76
CA ARG A 112 5.64 3.22 12.01
C ARG A 112 6.08 1.75 12.23
N GLY A 113 5.09 0.86 12.40
CA GLY A 113 5.32 -0.58 12.48
C GLY A 113 5.89 -1.13 11.16
N ALA A 114 6.63 -2.22 11.24
CA ALA A 114 7.15 -2.91 10.07
C ALA A 114 6.01 -3.51 9.23
N ASP A 115 6.20 -3.52 7.92
CA ASP A 115 5.31 -4.21 7.01
C ASP A 115 5.50 -5.74 7.16
N LEU A 116 4.44 -6.49 6.92
CA LEU A 116 4.44 -7.96 6.95
C LEU A 116 4.13 -8.50 5.56
N GLU A 117 4.74 -9.62 5.22
CA GLU A 117 4.48 -10.37 4.00
C GLU A 117 4.01 -11.78 4.34
N THR A 118 3.05 -12.28 3.59
CA THR A 118 2.55 -13.64 3.73
C THR A 118 2.07 -14.16 2.38
N SER A 119 2.13 -15.48 2.19
CA SER A 119 1.59 -16.15 1.02
C SER A 119 0.24 -16.78 1.35
N LEU A 120 -0.66 -16.77 0.39
CA LEU A 120 -1.99 -17.37 0.49
C LEU A 120 -2.26 -18.26 -0.72
N HIS A 121 -2.53 -19.54 -0.47
CA HIS A 121 -2.91 -20.48 -1.51
C HIS A 121 -4.43 -20.54 -1.63
N LEU A 122 -4.93 -20.32 -2.84
CA LEU A 122 -6.36 -20.32 -3.16
C LEU A 122 -6.67 -21.43 -4.18
N SER A 123 -7.87 -22.00 -4.08
CA SER A 123 -8.40 -22.82 -5.16
C SER A 123 -8.70 -21.93 -6.38
N PHE A 124 -8.75 -22.52 -7.57
CA PHE A 124 -9.19 -21.83 -8.79
C PHE A 124 -10.56 -21.17 -8.60
N ARG A 125 -11.50 -21.89 -7.99
CA ARG A 125 -12.87 -21.41 -7.71
C ARG A 125 -12.86 -20.17 -6.83
N ASP A 126 -12.08 -20.18 -5.74
CA ASP A 126 -12.00 -19.05 -4.81
C ASP A 126 -11.33 -17.82 -5.45
N SER A 127 -10.34 -18.06 -6.33
CA SER A 127 -9.70 -16.97 -7.08
C SER A 127 -10.64 -16.28 -8.05
N VAL A 128 -11.57 -17.02 -8.66
CA VAL A 128 -12.57 -16.47 -9.59
C VAL A 128 -13.68 -15.76 -8.85
N LYS A 129 -14.22 -16.37 -7.78
CA LYS A 129 -15.37 -15.83 -7.02
C LYS A 129 -15.01 -14.79 -6.00
N GLY A 130 -13.77 -14.79 -5.55
CA GLY A 130 -13.34 -14.08 -4.36
C GLY A 130 -13.74 -14.81 -3.08
N VAL A 131 -12.97 -14.58 -2.04
CA VAL A 131 -13.16 -15.25 -0.75
C VAL A 131 -12.73 -14.35 0.38
N THR A 132 -13.37 -14.50 1.53
CA THR A 132 -12.86 -13.92 2.77
C THR A 132 -12.28 -15.05 3.61
N THR A 133 -10.98 -14.96 3.88
CA THR A 133 -10.26 -15.97 4.65
C THR A 133 -9.50 -15.33 5.79
N SER A 134 -9.17 -16.13 6.80
CA SER A 134 -8.37 -15.70 7.94
C SER A 134 -6.92 -16.14 7.75
N VAL A 135 -5.99 -15.21 7.95
CA VAL A 135 -4.55 -15.47 7.88
C VAL A 135 -3.96 -15.28 9.27
N GLN A 136 -3.18 -16.25 9.74
CA GLN A 136 -2.45 -16.14 10.98
C GLN A 136 -1.10 -15.48 10.71
N LEU A 137 -0.84 -14.38 11.39
CA LEU A 137 0.40 -13.63 11.26
C LEU A 137 1.23 -13.78 12.52
N PRO A 138 2.55 -14.00 12.41
CA PRO A 138 3.43 -13.96 13.55
C PRO A 138 3.37 -12.55 14.17
N SER A 139 3.17 -12.50 15.44
CA SER A 139 3.12 -11.28 16.22
C SER A 139 4.00 -11.46 17.46
N SER A 140 4.32 -10.39 18.13
CA SER A 140 4.96 -10.43 19.42
C SER A 140 4.17 -9.56 20.39
N GLN A 141 3.86 -10.10 21.56
CA GLN A 141 3.20 -9.38 22.64
C GLN A 141 4.16 -9.19 23.81
N SER A 142 3.87 -8.22 24.66
CA SER A 142 4.62 -8.06 25.90
C SER A 142 4.49 -9.33 26.74
N CYS A 143 5.61 -9.81 27.26
CA CYS A 143 5.61 -11.00 28.11
C CYS A 143 4.66 -10.82 29.30
N HIS A 144 3.77 -11.76 29.52
CA HIS A 144 2.76 -11.71 30.59
C HIS A 144 3.39 -11.72 31.98
N LEU A 145 4.55 -12.37 32.13
CA LEU A 145 5.21 -12.52 33.43
C LEU A 145 6.03 -11.27 33.81
N CYS A 146 6.80 -10.71 32.88
CA CYS A 146 7.67 -9.56 33.18
C CYS A 146 7.16 -8.23 32.61
N GLN A 147 6.03 -8.22 31.91
CA GLN A 147 5.40 -7.02 31.33
C GLN A 147 6.34 -6.17 30.47
N GLY A 148 7.19 -6.84 29.69
CA GLY A 148 8.13 -6.18 28.80
C GLY A 148 9.51 -5.88 29.39
N ARG A 149 9.74 -6.09 30.68
CA ARG A 149 11.01 -5.75 31.34
C ARG A 149 12.15 -6.72 31.01
N GLY A 150 11.86 -7.94 30.61
CA GLY A 150 12.84 -9.00 30.36
C GLY A 150 13.34 -9.72 31.61
N ALA A 151 12.95 -9.26 32.79
CA ALA A 151 13.26 -9.88 34.08
C ALA A 151 12.04 -9.82 35.03
N THR A 152 11.91 -10.78 35.91
CA THR A 152 10.90 -10.76 36.99
C THR A 152 11.32 -9.80 38.09
N ALA A 153 10.41 -9.52 39.04
CA ALA A 153 10.70 -8.70 40.19
C ALA A 153 11.91 -9.26 40.98
N GLY A 154 12.91 -8.42 41.28
CA GLY A 154 14.18 -8.82 41.89
C GLY A 154 15.24 -9.36 40.95
N GLY A 155 14.91 -9.66 39.66
CA GLY A 155 15.86 -10.14 38.66
C GLY A 155 16.56 -9.04 37.87
N TYR A 156 16.44 -7.78 38.24
CA TYR A 156 17.10 -6.67 37.59
C TYR A 156 17.54 -5.60 38.60
N VAL A 157 18.54 -4.83 38.24
CA VAL A 157 19.00 -3.65 38.97
C VAL A 157 19.00 -2.44 38.04
N THR A 158 18.91 -1.25 38.62
CA THR A 158 19.05 -0.02 37.87
C THR A 158 20.45 0.05 37.25
N CYS A 159 20.54 0.44 35.97
CA CYS A 159 21.82 0.55 35.29
C CYS A 159 22.66 1.67 35.93
N GLU A 160 23.81 1.36 36.49
CA GLU A 160 24.71 2.30 37.16
C GLU A 160 25.23 3.35 36.19
N THR A 161 25.52 3.00 34.92
CA THR A 161 26.07 3.88 33.92
C THR A 161 25.13 5.01 33.51
N CYS A 162 23.82 4.75 33.39
CA CYS A 162 22.84 5.75 33.01
C CYS A 162 21.82 6.08 34.12
N GLN A 163 21.96 5.49 35.28
CA GLN A 163 21.09 5.69 36.45
C GLN A 163 19.58 5.53 36.10
N GLY A 164 19.26 4.55 35.27
CA GLY A 164 17.90 4.27 34.83
C GLY A 164 17.41 5.06 33.61
N LYS A 165 18.16 6.04 33.12
CA LYS A 165 17.74 6.90 32.00
C LYS A 165 17.77 6.23 30.63
N GLY A 166 18.50 5.11 30.48
CA GLY A 166 18.68 4.41 29.20
C GLY A 166 19.60 5.10 28.20
N VAL A 167 19.97 6.35 28.46
CA VAL A 167 20.85 7.15 27.61
C VAL A 167 22.00 7.74 28.42
N THR A 168 23.16 7.88 27.83
CA THR A 168 24.32 8.61 28.37
C THR A 168 24.46 9.92 27.62
N GLN A 169 24.89 10.97 28.33
CA GLN A 169 25.18 12.27 27.77
C GLN A 169 26.69 12.45 27.76
N ASP A 170 27.27 12.56 26.58
CA ASP A 170 28.64 12.99 26.44
C ASP A 170 28.66 14.52 26.27
N ASN A 171 29.12 15.19 27.31
CA ASN A 171 29.29 16.65 27.31
C ASN A 171 30.61 17.00 26.61
N GLN A 172 30.61 17.22 25.30
CA GLN A 172 31.72 17.77 24.57
C GLN A 172 31.43 19.25 24.29
N GLY A 173 31.72 20.12 25.27
CA GLY A 173 31.53 21.56 25.14
C GLY A 173 30.06 22.01 25.07
N PRO A 174 29.69 22.97 24.20
CA PRO A 174 28.35 23.53 24.12
C PRO A 174 27.31 22.56 23.53
N PHE A 175 27.74 21.38 23.07
CA PHE A 175 26.87 20.39 22.47
C PHE A 175 26.82 19.10 23.33
N ALA A 176 25.67 18.82 23.94
CA ALA A 176 25.41 17.56 24.62
C ALA A 176 24.78 16.56 23.65
N MET A 177 25.55 15.60 23.20
CA MET A 177 24.98 14.46 22.42
C MET A 177 24.51 13.38 23.37
N SER A 178 23.24 12.96 23.20
CA SER A 178 22.70 11.82 23.93
C SER A 178 22.86 10.55 23.10
N SER A 179 23.62 9.59 23.60
CA SER A 179 23.79 8.27 23.02
C SER A 179 23.04 7.21 23.82
N VAL A 180 22.66 6.12 23.15
CA VAL A 180 22.06 4.96 23.83
C VAL A 180 23.10 4.41 24.79
N CYS A 181 22.72 4.18 26.06
CA CYS A 181 23.64 3.67 27.06
C CYS A 181 24.19 2.29 26.62
N PRO A 182 25.52 2.14 26.45
CA PRO A 182 26.09 0.88 25.96
C PRO A 182 25.93 -0.29 26.95
N ALA A 183 25.87 0.01 28.24
CA ALA A 183 25.75 -1.01 29.30
C ALA A 183 24.37 -1.65 29.38
N CYS A 184 23.29 -0.90 29.11
CA CYS A 184 21.90 -1.42 29.17
C CYS A 184 21.18 -1.39 27.83
N GLN A 185 21.82 -0.91 26.76
CA GLN A 185 21.24 -0.82 25.41
C GLN A 185 19.88 -0.11 25.39
N GLY A 186 19.78 0.97 26.13
CA GLY A 186 18.56 1.79 26.20
C GLY A 186 17.51 1.33 27.21
N ARG A 187 17.67 0.19 27.88
CA ARG A 187 16.68 -0.38 28.80
C ARG A 187 16.59 0.34 30.14
N GLY A 188 17.61 1.05 30.55
CA GLY A 188 17.72 1.68 31.86
C GLY A 188 17.98 0.71 33.01
N ILE A 189 17.86 -0.60 32.79
CA ILE A 189 18.05 -1.66 33.77
C ILE A 189 19.07 -2.68 33.26
N LYS A 190 19.79 -3.32 34.17
CA LYS A 190 20.66 -4.45 33.90
C LYS A 190 19.98 -5.72 34.42
N ILE A 191 19.78 -6.69 33.53
CA ILE A 191 19.14 -7.96 33.86
C ILE A 191 20.20 -8.85 34.53
N ILE A 192 19.92 -9.31 35.76
CA ILE A 192 20.72 -10.29 36.50
C ILE A 192 20.16 -11.68 36.26
N THR A 193 18.83 -11.83 36.38
CA THR A 193 18.16 -13.10 36.16
C THR A 193 17.10 -12.88 35.06
N ALA A 194 17.31 -13.52 33.92
CA ALA A 194 16.37 -13.43 32.83
C ALA A 194 15.00 -14.00 33.19
N CYS A 195 13.93 -13.38 32.71
CA CYS A 195 12.57 -13.90 32.86
C CYS A 195 12.47 -15.29 32.22
N PRO A 196 11.97 -16.31 32.95
CA PRO A 196 11.90 -17.68 32.44
C PRO A 196 10.96 -17.85 31.26
N ALA A 197 9.96 -17.00 31.10
CA ALA A 197 8.99 -17.07 30.00
C ALA A 197 9.52 -16.47 28.69
N CYS A 198 10.23 -15.34 28.76
CA CYS A 198 10.70 -14.65 27.56
C CYS A 198 12.24 -14.65 27.38
N HIS A 199 12.96 -15.32 28.26
CA HIS A 199 14.43 -15.44 28.23
C HIS A 199 15.17 -14.09 28.08
N GLY A 200 14.65 -13.05 28.74
CA GLY A 200 15.26 -11.71 28.70
C GLY A 200 14.79 -10.79 27.57
N SER A 201 14.04 -11.29 26.61
CA SER A 201 13.56 -10.48 25.45
C SER A 201 12.48 -9.46 25.86
N GLY A 202 11.73 -9.72 26.93
CA GLY A 202 10.56 -8.93 27.33
C GLY A 202 9.32 -9.18 26.46
N ARG A 203 9.43 -10.01 25.45
CA ARG A 203 8.36 -10.31 24.50
C ARG A 203 8.17 -11.81 24.32
N GLU A 204 6.94 -12.21 24.09
CA GLU A 204 6.58 -13.58 23.76
C GLU A 204 6.06 -13.66 22.32
N PRO A 205 6.39 -14.76 21.63
CA PRO A 205 5.79 -15.02 20.34
C PRO A 205 4.26 -15.17 20.51
N SER A 206 3.53 -14.52 19.66
CA SER A 206 2.07 -14.57 19.59
C SER A 206 1.64 -14.72 18.15
N SER A 207 0.43 -15.18 17.92
CA SER A 207 -0.18 -15.17 16.60
C SER A 207 -1.39 -14.25 16.60
N ARG A 208 -1.52 -13.46 15.55
CA ARG A 208 -2.69 -12.62 15.34
C ARG A 208 -3.40 -13.06 14.08
N THR A 209 -4.70 -13.35 14.21
CA THR A 209 -5.54 -13.68 13.08
C THR A 209 -6.07 -12.40 12.43
N VAL A 210 -5.88 -12.27 11.13
CA VAL A 210 -6.36 -11.14 10.33
C VAL A 210 -7.27 -11.68 9.24
N ASN A 211 -8.51 -11.16 9.17
CA ASN A 211 -9.42 -11.47 8.08
C ASN A 211 -9.03 -10.69 6.84
N VAL A 212 -8.79 -11.42 5.76
CA VAL A 212 -8.37 -10.91 4.45
C VAL A 212 -9.49 -11.15 3.46
N ARG A 213 -10.00 -10.09 2.86
CA ARG A 213 -10.97 -10.18 1.77
C ARG A 213 -10.23 -10.14 0.44
N ILE A 214 -10.27 -11.25 -0.27
CA ILE A 214 -9.70 -11.39 -1.61
C ILE A 214 -10.79 -11.05 -2.63
N PRO A 215 -10.56 -10.08 -3.52
CA PRO A 215 -11.54 -9.71 -4.54
C PRO A 215 -11.71 -10.83 -5.57
N ALA A 216 -12.89 -10.89 -6.20
CA ALA A 216 -13.15 -11.82 -7.29
C ALA A 216 -12.23 -11.52 -8.48
N GLY A 217 -11.72 -12.58 -9.09
CA GLY A 217 -10.87 -12.48 -10.26
C GLY A 217 -9.41 -12.17 -9.97
N VAL A 218 -8.90 -12.47 -8.79
CA VAL A 218 -7.48 -12.41 -8.48
C VAL A 218 -6.71 -13.39 -9.37
N VAL A 219 -5.50 -13.02 -9.79
CA VAL A 219 -4.62 -13.87 -10.61
C VAL A 219 -3.49 -14.44 -9.78
N ASP A 220 -2.90 -15.54 -10.25
CA ASP A 220 -1.71 -16.13 -9.64
C ASP A 220 -0.56 -15.12 -9.63
N GLY A 221 0.20 -15.08 -8.53
CA GLY A 221 1.29 -14.10 -8.33
C GLY A 221 0.82 -12.68 -8.00
N GLN A 222 -0.47 -12.43 -7.83
CA GLN A 222 -0.95 -11.09 -7.51
C GLN A 222 -0.68 -10.73 -6.05
N ARG A 223 -0.07 -9.56 -5.82
CA ARG A 223 0.17 -9.01 -4.49
C ARG A 223 -0.96 -8.08 -4.07
N ILE A 224 -1.54 -8.34 -2.91
CA ILE A 224 -2.62 -7.54 -2.32
C ILE A 224 -2.10 -6.82 -1.08
N ARG A 225 -2.23 -5.49 -1.04
CA ARG A 225 -1.85 -4.66 0.09
C ARG A 225 -3.03 -4.37 1.00
N LEU A 226 -2.89 -4.66 2.28
CA LEU A 226 -3.86 -4.37 3.33
C LEU A 226 -3.29 -3.32 4.28
N LYS A 227 -3.75 -2.08 4.15
CA LYS A 227 -3.26 -0.95 4.94
C LYS A 227 -3.49 -1.15 6.45
N GLY A 228 -2.45 -0.86 7.23
CA GLY A 228 -2.50 -0.89 8.70
C GLY A 228 -2.68 -2.29 9.30
N LYS A 229 -2.46 -3.36 8.53
CA LYS A 229 -2.55 -4.75 8.99
C LYS A 229 -1.18 -5.40 9.25
N GLY A 230 -0.09 -4.64 9.10
CA GLY A 230 1.28 -5.03 9.46
C GLY A 230 1.55 -5.05 10.95
N GLN A 231 2.80 -4.93 11.37
CA GLN A 231 3.16 -4.86 12.79
C GLN A 231 2.66 -3.56 13.43
N PRO A 232 2.32 -3.58 14.72
CA PRO A 232 1.95 -2.37 15.44
C PRO A 232 3.12 -1.39 15.49
N GLY A 233 2.83 -0.11 15.30
CA GLY A 233 3.79 0.96 15.46
C GLY A 233 4.24 1.11 16.92
N GLN A 234 5.39 1.73 17.12
CA GLN A 234 5.91 2.03 18.46
C GLN A 234 5.56 3.47 18.84
N GLN A 235 5.40 3.72 20.14
CA GLN A 235 5.17 5.06 20.73
C GLN A 235 4.00 5.83 20.09
N GLY A 236 2.90 5.10 19.77
CA GLY A 236 1.72 5.70 19.14
C GLY A 236 1.85 5.88 17.62
N GLY A 237 2.89 5.33 17.00
CA GLY A 237 3.04 5.31 15.55
C GLY A 237 1.98 4.44 14.86
N PRO A 238 1.70 4.69 13.57
CA PRO A 238 0.75 3.88 12.80
C PRO A 238 1.29 2.47 12.58
N ASN A 239 0.40 1.51 12.42
CA ASN A 239 0.76 0.15 12.04
C ASN A 239 1.39 0.13 10.65
N GLY A 240 2.24 -0.87 10.39
CA GLY A 240 2.69 -1.23 9.05
C GLY A 240 1.55 -1.79 8.19
N ASP A 241 1.86 -2.18 6.98
CA ASP A 241 0.93 -2.80 6.05
C ASP A 241 1.17 -4.31 5.96
N LEU A 242 0.15 -5.05 5.53
CA LEU A 242 0.28 -6.47 5.22
C LEU A 242 0.21 -6.66 3.70
N TYR A 243 1.20 -7.32 3.15
CA TYR A 243 1.25 -7.75 1.77
C TYR A 243 0.94 -9.25 1.70
N VAL A 244 -0.06 -9.59 0.89
CA VAL A 244 -0.49 -10.97 0.68
C VAL A 244 -0.18 -11.36 -0.76
N ASP A 245 0.74 -12.29 -0.94
CA ASP A 245 1.08 -12.86 -2.24
C ASP A 245 0.14 -14.05 -2.49
N VAL A 246 -0.68 -13.94 -3.51
CA VAL A 246 -1.72 -14.94 -3.81
C VAL A 246 -1.17 -15.97 -4.78
N HIS A 247 -1.27 -17.24 -4.42
CA HIS A 247 -0.98 -18.39 -5.27
C HIS A 247 -2.27 -19.13 -5.60
N VAL A 248 -2.55 -19.30 -6.89
CA VAL A 248 -3.76 -19.96 -7.36
C VAL A 248 -3.43 -21.37 -7.85
N SER A 249 -4.03 -22.38 -7.23
CA SER A 249 -3.90 -23.76 -7.68
C SER A 249 -4.60 -23.97 -9.02
N ALA A 250 -3.95 -24.67 -9.94
CA ALA A 250 -4.57 -25.08 -11.21
C ALA A 250 -5.77 -26.02 -10.95
N ASP A 251 -6.81 -25.89 -11.76
CA ASP A 251 -7.95 -26.81 -11.77
C ASP A 251 -7.87 -27.69 -13.02
N SER A 252 -8.22 -28.97 -12.89
CA SER A 252 -8.16 -29.94 -14.00
C SER A 252 -9.21 -29.72 -15.07
N ARG A 253 -10.32 -29.09 -14.73
CA ARG A 253 -11.49 -28.88 -15.62
C ARG A 253 -11.59 -27.45 -16.14
N PHE A 254 -11.02 -26.50 -15.40
CA PHE A 254 -11.18 -25.08 -15.67
C PHE A 254 -9.83 -24.40 -15.88
N ALA A 255 -9.79 -23.55 -16.88
CA ALA A 255 -8.69 -22.63 -17.11
C ALA A 255 -9.23 -21.19 -17.16
N ARG A 256 -8.33 -20.22 -17.05
CA ARG A 256 -8.73 -18.81 -17.08
C ARG A 256 -8.19 -18.12 -18.33
N LYS A 257 -9.04 -17.34 -18.99
CA LYS A 257 -8.66 -16.45 -20.10
C LYS A 257 -9.20 -15.03 -19.82
N GLY A 258 -8.37 -14.20 -19.19
CA GLY A 258 -8.79 -12.88 -18.75
C GLY A 258 -9.90 -12.95 -17.70
N ARG A 259 -11.08 -12.44 -18.00
CA ARG A 259 -12.27 -12.54 -17.12
C ARG A 259 -13.14 -13.75 -17.41
N HIS A 260 -12.86 -14.48 -18.48
CA HIS A 260 -13.60 -15.68 -18.85
C HIS A 260 -12.98 -16.92 -18.22
N VAL A 261 -13.83 -17.89 -17.91
CA VAL A 261 -13.44 -19.23 -17.52
C VAL A 261 -13.54 -20.13 -18.76
N VAL A 262 -12.55 -20.94 -19.01
CA VAL A 262 -12.52 -21.89 -20.13
C VAL A 262 -12.70 -23.29 -19.60
N THR A 263 -13.58 -24.06 -20.25
CA THR A 263 -13.78 -25.49 -19.97
C THR A 263 -13.98 -26.26 -21.27
N THR A 264 -13.90 -27.58 -21.23
CA THR A 264 -14.12 -28.45 -22.39
C THR A 264 -15.33 -29.33 -22.15
N ALA A 265 -16.22 -29.39 -23.13
CA ALA A 265 -17.32 -30.33 -23.16
C ALA A 265 -17.05 -31.39 -24.25
N THR A 266 -17.12 -32.64 -23.88
CA THR A 266 -16.91 -33.77 -24.81
C THR A 266 -18.24 -34.32 -25.28
N VAL A 267 -18.38 -34.46 -26.59
CA VAL A 267 -19.57 -35.00 -27.24
C VAL A 267 -19.19 -36.11 -28.23
N SER A 268 -20.11 -37.02 -28.53
CA SER A 268 -19.86 -38.00 -29.56
C SER A 268 -19.93 -37.38 -30.96
N ILE A 269 -19.32 -38.03 -31.94
CA ILE A 269 -19.40 -37.60 -33.33
C ILE A 269 -20.86 -37.53 -33.82
N THR A 270 -21.69 -38.50 -33.42
CA THR A 270 -23.12 -38.53 -33.76
C THR A 270 -23.88 -37.36 -33.14
N ASP A 271 -23.59 -37.02 -31.90
CA ASP A 271 -24.20 -35.87 -31.24
C ASP A 271 -23.77 -34.56 -31.88
N ALA A 272 -22.51 -34.48 -32.31
CA ALA A 272 -22.00 -33.28 -33.01
C ALA A 272 -22.66 -33.10 -34.38
N MET A 273 -22.96 -34.19 -35.09
CA MET A 273 -23.63 -34.19 -36.38
C MET A 273 -25.13 -33.86 -36.27
N LEU A 274 -25.82 -34.46 -35.31
CA LEU A 274 -27.29 -34.34 -35.18
C LEU A 274 -27.72 -33.18 -34.27
N GLY A 275 -26.81 -32.67 -33.46
CA GLY A 275 -27.09 -31.72 -32.41
C GLY A 275 -27.57 -32.42 -31.14
N THR A 276 -27.19 -31.84 -30.00
CA THR A 276 -27.50 -32.43 -28.69
C THR A 276 -27.60 -31.37 -27.62
N THR A 277 -27.92 -31.81 -26.41
CA THR A 277 -27.93 -30.97 -25.22
C THR A 277 -27.04 -31.60 -24.15
N VAL A 278 -26.03 -30.88 -23.69
CA VAL A 278 -25.06 -31.37 -22.72
C VAL A 278 -25.09 -30.57 -21.43
N GLN A 279 -24.79 -31.23 -20.33
CA GLN A 279 -24.57 -30.55 -19.05
C GLN A 279 -23.10 -30.11 -18.95
N VAL A 280 -22.88 -28.83 -18.90
CA VAL A 280 -21.55 -28.24 -18.76
C VAL A 280 -21.33 -27.91 -17.30
N ALA A 281 -20.24 -28.42 -16.73
CA ALA A 281 -19.81 -28.03 -15.40
C ALA A 281 -19.48 -26.56 -15.36
N THR A 282 -19.94 -25.86 -14.34
CA THR A 282 -19.54 -24.47 -14.03
C THR A 282 -18.86 -24.41 -12.67
N LEU A 283 -18.48 -23.22 -12.25
CA LEU A 283 -17.97 -23.00 -10.89
C LEU A 283 -19.07 -23.12 -9.82
N ASP A 284 -20.33 -23.16 -10.24
CA ASP A 284 -21.51 -23.35 -9.39
C ASP A 284 -22.24 -24.62 -9.77
N GLU A 285 -23.48 -24.49 -10.18
CA GLU A 285 -24.30 -25.58 -10.67
C GLU A 285 -24.08 -25.82 -12.17
N PRO A 286 -24.13 -27.04 -12.64
CA PRO A 286 -24.00 -27.35 -14.06
C PRO A 286 -25.11 -26.66 -14.88
N VAL A 287 -24.75 -26.21 -16.07
CA VAL A 287 -25.67 -25.50 -16.97
C VAL A 287 -25.89 -26.32 -18.23
N THR A 288 -27.12 -26.36 -18.67
CA THR A 288 -27.52 -27.05 -19.92
C THR A 288 -27.11 -26.19 -21.12
N LEU A 289 -26.25 -26.75 -21.99
CA LEU A 289 -25.82 -26.13 -23.23
C LEU A 289 -26.37 -26.90 -24.43
N ARG A 290 -27.07 -26.21 -25.30
CA ARG A 290 -27.55 -26.77 -26.58
C ARG A 290 -26.44 -26.64 -27.63
N ILE A 291 -26.07 -27.78 -28.21
CA ILE A 291 -25.07 -27.89 -29.28
C ILE A 291 -25.84 -28.03 -30.60
N PRO A 292 -25.69 -27.11 -31.56
CA PRO A 292 -26.32 -27.19 -32.87
C PRO A 292 -25.79 -28.37 -33.67
N ALA A 293 -26.62 -28.89 -34.61
CA ALA A 293 -26.19 -29.89 -35.57
C ALA A 293 -25.05 -29.33 -36.47
N GLY A 294 -24.12 -30.20 -36.83
CA GLY A 294 -22.95 -29.81 -37.62
C GLY A 294 -21.85 -29.07 -36.85
N THR A 295 -21.86 -29.12 -35.53
CA THR A 295 -20.83 -28.48 -34.70
C THR A 295 -19.46 -29.11 -34.91
N GLN A 296 -18.47 -28.32 -35.31
CA GLN A 296 -17.11 -28.78 -35.56
C GLN A 296 -16.29 -28.89 -34.26
N PRO A 297 -15.31 -29.82 -34.19
CA PRO A 297 -14.35 -29.90 -33.07
C PRO A 297 -13.60 -28.57 -32.89
N GLY A 298 -13.37 -28.16 -31.64
CA GLY A 298 -12.70 -26.89 -31.30
C GLY A 298 -13.62 -25.67 -31.34
N THR A 299 -14.88 -25.81 -31.78
CA THR A 299 -15.88 -24.72 -31.70
C THR A 299 -16.02 -24.26 -30.25
N THR A 300 -15.96 -22.94 -30.04
CA THR A 300 -16.11 -22.36 -28.70
C THR A 300 -17.51 -21.77 -28.54
N MET A 301 -18.25 -22.26 -27.59
CA MET A 301 -19.57 -21.75 -27.21
C MET A 301 -19.47 -20.91 -25.94
N ARG A 302 -20.34 -19.92 -25.84
CA ARG A 302 -20.27 -18.94 -24.74
C ARG A 302 -21.53 -19.04 -23.87
N VAL A 303 -21.32 -19.30 -22.57
CA VAL A 303 -22.35 -19.23 -21.54
C VAL A 303 -22.17 -17.95 -20.76
N ARG A 304 -23.08 -17.02 -20.91
CA ARG A 304 -22.96 -15.65 -20.38
C ARG A 304 -23.08 -15.61 -18.87
N GLY A 305 -22.22 -14.79 -18.22
CA GLY A 305 -22.31 -14.47 -16.81
C GLY A 305 -21.73 -15.51 -15.84
N TYR A 306 -21.19 -16.62 -16.32
CA TYR A 306 -20.64 -17.71 -15.50
C TYR A 306 -19.10 -17.67 -15.33
N GLY A 307 -18.46 -16.57 -15.73
CA GLY A 307 -17.03 -16.34 -15.50
C GLY A 307 -16.75 -15.61 -14.20
N VAL A 308 -15.76 -14.71 -14.21
CA VAL A 308 -15.44 -13.86 -13.06
C VAL A 308 -16.63 -12.92 -12.79
N PRO A 309 -17.14 -12.84 -11.57
CA PRO A 309 -18.23 -11.92 -11.23
C PRO A 309 -17.92 -10.46 -11.55
N SER A 310 -18.94 -9.63 -11.67
CA SER A 310 -18.76 -8.19 -11.85
C SER A 310 -18.08 -7.57 -10.64
N VAL A 311 -17.03 -6.79 -10.87
CA VAL A 311 -16.30 -6.07 -9.81
C VAL A 311 -16.13 -4.61 -10.22
N GLY A 312 -16.69 -3.72 -9.45
CA GLY A 312 -16.65 -2.28 -9.73
C GLY A 312 -17.28 -1.94 -11.09
N LYS A 313 -16.51 -1.33 -12.00
CA LYS A 313 -16.95 -0.95 -13.35
C LYS A 313 -16.81 -2.08 -14.39
N HIS A 314 -16.26 -3.22 -14.01
CA HIS A 314 -16.03 -4.33 -14.94
C HIS A 314 -17.23 -5.28 -14.95
N PRO A 315 -17.80 -5.61 -16.12
CA PRO A 315 -18.92 -6.55 -16.23
C PRO A 315 -18.48 -7.97 -15.87
N ALA A 316 -19.46 -8.84 -15.60
CA ALA A 316 -19.19 -10.25 -15.37
C ALA A 316 -18.54 -10.88 -16.62
N GLY A 317 -17.65 -11.84 -16.38
CA GLY A 317 -17.11 -12.70 -17.43
C GLY A 317 -18.06 -13.82 -17.79
N ASP A 318 -17.70 -14.62 -18.79
CA ASP A 318 -18.49 -15.74 -19.29
C ASP A 318 -17.71 -17.06 -19.13
N ILE A 319 -18.38 -18.19 -19.26
CA ILE A 319 -17.70 -19.45 -19.53
C ILE A 319 -17.60 -19.64 -21.06
N LEU A 320 -16.41 -19.98 -21.51
CA LEU A 320 -16.10 -20.38 -22.87
C LEU A 320 -15.94 -21.89 -22.88
N VAL A 321 -16.87 -22.57 -23.55
CA VAL A 321 -16.92 -24.04 -23.64
C VAL A 321 -16.33 -24.45 -24.97
N SER A 322 -15.18 -25.10 -24.97
CA SER A 322 -14.59 -25.71 -26.17
C SER A 322 -15.20 -27.08 -26.37
N ILE A 323 -15.75 -27.32 -27.56
CA ILE A 323 -16.37 -28.62 -27.90
C ILE A 323 -15.28 -29.56 -28.40
N ALA A 324 -15.09 -30.66 -27.67
CA ALA A 324 -14.25 -31.79 -28.09
C ALA A 324 -15.15 -32.91 -28.63
N VAL A 325 -14.88 -33.37 -29.83
CA VAL A 325 -15.63 -34.46 -30.44
C VAL A 325 -14.83 -35.76 -30.27
N THR A 326 -15.47 -36.77 -29.72
CA THR A 326 -14.89 -38.11 -29.58
C THR A 326 -15.42 -39.04 -30.64
N VAL A 327 -14.51 -39.83 -31.21
CA VAL A 327 -14.82 -40.91 -32.15
C VAL A 327 -14.63 -42.24 -31.40
N PRO A 328 -15.60 -43.14 -31.45
CA PRO A 328 -15.46 -44.45 -30.83
C PRO A 328 -14.31 -45.24 -31.50
N THR A 329 -13.44 -45.82 -30.68
CA THR A 329 -12.29 -46.60 -31.13
C THR A 329 -12.68 -48.00 -31.60
N GLU A 330 -13.76 -48.55 -31.08
CA GLU A 330 -14.27 -49.87 -31.41
C GLU A 330 -15.70 -49.77 -31.94
N LEU A 331 -15.95 -50.40 -33.08
CA LEU A 331 -17.28 -50.48 -33.69
C LEU A 331 -17.67 -51.93 -33.84
N SER A 332 -18.92 -52.25 -33.50
CA SER A 332 -19.52 -53.55 -33.85
C SER A 332 -19.66 -53.69 -35.38
N ARG A 333 -19.83 -54.90 -35.88
CA ARG A 333 -20.02 -55.14 -37.33
C ARG A 333 -21.20 -54.36 -37.89
N HIS A 334 -22.29 -54.25 -37.17
CA HIS A 334 -23.46 -53.49 -37.58
C HIS A 334 -23.18 -51.97 -37.63
N GLN A 335 -22.52 -51.42 -36.57
CA GLN A 335 -22.15 -50.00 -36.54
C GLN A 335 -21.19 -49.63 -37.66
N ARG A 336 -20.20 -50.49 -37.96
CA ARG A 336 -19.26 -50.30 -39.07
C ARG A 336 -20.01 -50.20 -40.39
N HIS A 337 -20.93 -51.10 -40.66
CA HIS A 337 -21.75 -51.11 -41.88
C HIS A 337 -22.54 -49.81 -42.04
N LEU A 338 -23.18 -49.33 -40.96
CA LEU A 338 -23.90 -48.05 -40.95
C LEU A 338 -22.99 -46.86 -41.26
N VAL A 339 -21.76 -46.84 -40.69
CA VAL A 339 -20.77 -45.78 -40.96
C VAL A 339 -20.28 -45.83 -42.39
N GLU A 340 -20.09 -47.04 -42.99
CA GLU A 340 -19.72 -47.21 -44.38
C GLU A 340 -20.82 -46.68 -45.31
N GLN A 341 -22.11 -47.00 -45.04
CA GLN A 341 -23.25 -46.46 -45.79
C GLN A 341 -23.33 -44.91 -45.70
N LEU A 342 -23.10 -44.36 -44.52
CA LEU A 342 -23.04 -42.91 -44.36
C LEU A 342 -21.91 -42.31 -45.18
N ALA A 343 -20.73 -42.94 -45.17
CA ALA A 343 -19.56 -42.44 -45.92
C ALA A 343 -19.79 -42.44 -47.45
N GLU A 344 -20.53 -43.47 -47.97
CA GLU A 344 -20.92 -43.53 -49.36
C GLU A 344 -21.90 -42.40 -49.71
N SER A 345 -22.94 -42.20 -48.91
CA SER A 345 -23.94 -41.16 -49.09
C SER A 345 -23.34 -39.73 -49.07
N LEU A 346 -22.32 -39.48 -48.21
CA LEU A 346 -21.65 -38.17 -48.14
C LEU A 346 -20.81 -37.88 -49.41
N LYS A 347 -20.22 -38.90 -50.05
CA LYS A 347 -19.48 -38.73 -51.32
C LYS A 347 -20.36 -38.33 -52.46
N GLU A 348 -21.61 -38.82 -52.51
CA GLU A 348 -22.58 -38.48 -53.56
C GLU A 348 -23.05 -37.03 -53.47
N VAL A 349 -22.96 -36.40 -52.32
CA VAL A 349 -23.35 -34.99 -52.12
C VAL A 349 -22.21 -34.00 -52.47
N GLU A 350 -20.95 -34.46 -52.41
CA GLU A 350 -19.78 -33.64 -52.77
C GLU A 350 -19.41 -33.70 -54.28
N SER A 351 -19.99 -34.56 -55.03
CA SER A 351 -19.85 -34.69 -56.50
C SER A 351 -20.96 -33.91 -57.23
#